data_1f7ca634afdb09c1945c79a322cb60bc
#
_entry.id   1f7ca634afdb09c1945c79a322cb60bc
#
_cell.length_a   1.000
_cell.length_b   1.000
_cell.length_c   1.000
_cell.angle_alpha   90.00
_cell.angle_beta   90.00
_cell.angle_gamma   90.00
#
_symmetry.space_group_name_H-M   'P 1'
#
loop_
_entity.id
_entity.type
_entity.pdbx_description
1 polymer ?
#
loop_
_entity_poly.entity_id
_entity_poly.type
_entity_poly.pdbx_seq_one_letter_code
_entity_poly.pdbx_strand_id
1 'polypeptide(L)'
;MSDTPPDRPVVLVHGLGGSAAETWQSNGWMDLIADAGRPVLGIDLLGHGTAPKPHDPEAYAALHQHVLDALPDEPVDAIGFSLGARTLLECAIEAPHRFARLVLTGVGANLFEEREDHHRIAEAIAGNADPTDPFSRYFTDLAQNPDGDADALRALLQRPGERLDPAQLDVVSMPVLVLLGDADFAGPADPLVEALPNATFRELRRCDHFATPRSMQCIDEALAFVDAAPF
;
A
#
# COMPACT_ATOMS: atom_id res chain seq x y z
N MET A 1 24.85 18.84 -11.48
CA MET A 1 23.87 17.74 -11.61
C MET A 1 22.62 18.44 -12.12
N SER A 2 21.95 17.91 -13.11
CA SER A 2 20.73 18.55 -13.67
C SER A 2 19.63 18.50 -12.60
N ASP A 3 19.03 19.66 -12.26
CA ASP A 3 17.91 19.75 -11.32
C ASP A 3 16.57 19.33 -11.94
N THR A 4 16.60 18.62 -13.06
CA THR A 4 15.41 18.14 -13.74
C THR A 4 14.98 16.84 -13.07
N PRO A 5 13.74 16.74 -12.52
CA PRO A 5 13.21 15.50 -11.98
C PRO A 5 13.29 14.37 -13.03
N PRO A 6 13.60 13.16 -12.63
CA PRO A 6 13.62 12.05 -13.57
C PRO A 6 12.25 11.87 -14.22
N ASP A 7 12.20 11.65 -15.53
CA ASP A 7 10.98 11.43 -16.32
C ASP A 7 10.33 10.04 -16.04
N ARG A 8 10.57 9.51 -14.84
CA ARG A 8 10.08 8.21 -14.40
C ARG A 8 8.75 8.36 -13.70
N PRO A 9 7.72 7.56 -14.05
CA PRO A 9 6.43 7.62 -13.40
C PRO A 9 6.51 7.23 -11.91
N VAL A 10 5.66 7.87 -11.10
CA VAL A 10 5.39 7.47 -9.71
C VAL A 10 4.05 6.75 -9.67
N VAL A 11 4.05 5.50 -9.23
CA VAL A 11 2.85 4.67 -9.11
C VAL A 11 2.40 4.64 -7.65
N LEU A 12 1.10 4.83 -7.42
CA LEU A 12 0.48 4.89 -6.10
C LEU A 12 -0.53 3.76 -5.94
N VAL A 13 -0.36 2.91 -4.90
CA VAL A 13 -1.25 1.76 -4.63
C VAL A 13 -1.81 1.85 -3.22
N HIS A 14 -3.14 1.97 -3.11
CA HIS A 14 -3.88 2.21 -1.87
C HIS A 14 -4.04 0.96 -0.98
N GLY A 15 -4.54 1.16 0.24
CA GLY A 15 -4.86 0.11 1.21
C GLY A 15 -6.25 -0.50 1.03
N LEU A 16 -6.56 -1.52 1.86
CA LEU A 16 -7.86 -2.18 1.88
C LEU A 16 -9.00 -1.17 2.09
N GLY A 17 -10.05 -1.30 1.28
CA GLY A 17 -11.26 -0.47 1.34
C GLY A 17 -11.11 0.95 0.83
N GLY A 18 -9.90 1.37 0.43
CA GLY A 18 -9.65 2.68 -0.19
C GLY A 18 -9.75 2.67 -1.71
N SER A 19 -9.32 3.77 -2.31
CA SER A 19 -9.16 3.93 -3.75
C SER A 19 -8.02 4.90 -4.05
N ALA A 20 -7.59 4.97 -5.30
CA ALA A 20 -6.60 5.96 -5.74
C ALA A 20 -7.12 7.39 -5.51
N ALA A 21 -8.41 7.62 -5.75
CA ALA A 21 -9.06 8.90 -5.53
C ALA A 21 -9.08 9.30 -4.05
N GLU A 22 -9.48 8.37 -3.15
CA GLU A 22 -9.64 8.67 -1.73
C GLU A 22 -8.30 8.74 -1.00
N THR A 23 -7.39 7.76 -1.27
CA THR A 23 -6.13 7.66 -0.55
C THR A 23 -5.11 8.68 -1.04
N TRP A 24 -5.03 8.91 -2.35
CA TRP A 24 -3.95 9.67 -2.95
C TRP A 24 -4.38 11.03 -3.49
N GLN A 25 -5.43 11.09 -4.32
CA GLN A 25 -5.87 12.37 -4.90
C GLN A 25 -6.43 13.31 -3.82
N SER A 26 -7.34 12.83 -2.97
CA SER A 26 -7.98 13.65 -1.93
C SER A 26 -7.01 14.14 -0.85
N ASN A 27 -5.87 13.47 -0.67
CA ASN A 27 -4.83 13.85 0.27
C ASN A 27 -3.67 14.63 -0.40
N GLY A 28 -3.81 15.01 -1.68
CA GLY A 28 -2.89 15.88 -2.39
C GLY A 28 -1.62 15.22 -2.94
N TRP A 29 -1.43 13.91 -2.77
CA TRP A 29 -0.24 13.21 -3.25
C TRP A 29 -0.05 13.34 -4.76
N MET A 30 -1.12 13.14 -5.53
CA MET A 30 -1.03 13.17 -6.99
C MET A 30 -0.71 14.58 -7.50
N ASP A 31 -1.28 15.60 -6.87
CA ASP A 31 -1.03 16.99 -7.25
C ASP A 31 0.41 17.39 -6.91
N LEU A 32 0.92 17.04 -5.72
CA LEU A 32 2.30 17.31 -5.33
C LEU A 32 3.33 16.65 -6.26
N ILE A 33 3.09 15.39 -6.67
CA ILE A 33 3.96 14.67 -7.61
C ILE A 33 3.92 15.32 -8.99
N ALA A 34 2.73 15.70 -9.47
CA ALA A 34 2.57 16.39 -10.74
C ALA A 34 3.21 17.78 -10.74
N ASP A 35 3.09 18.55 -9.65
CA ASP A 35 3.73 19.87 -9.47
C ASP A 35 5.26 19.75 -9.43
N ALA A 36 5.81 18.61 -8.98
CA ALA A 36 7.23 18.32 -9.08
C ALA A 36 7.67 17.91 -10.50
N GLY A 37 6.75 17.91 -11.47
CA GLY A 37 7.02 17.57 -12.87
C GLY A 37 7.12 16.06 -13.15
N ARG A 38 6.65 15.19 -12.23
CA ARG A 38 6.68 13.74 -12.39
C ARG A 38 5.34 13.20 -12.90
N PRO A 39 5.33 12.30 -13.89
CA PRO A 39 4.13 11.55 -14.23
C PRO A 39 3.66 10.74 -13.01
N VAL A 40 2.34 10.72 -12.75
CA VAL A 40 1.77 9.99 -11.62
C VAL A 40 0.61 9.10 -12.07
N LEU A 41 0.55 7.88 -11.54
CA LEU A 41 -0.48 6.90 -11.81
C LEU A 41 -1.00 6.32 -10.49
N GLY A 42 -2.28 6.57 -10.18
CA GLY A 42 -2.98 5.87 -9.11
C GLY A 42 -3.63 4.59 -9.64
N ILE A 43 -3.36 3.45 -8.99
CA ILE A 43 -3.95 2.15 -9.36
C ILE A 43 -4.98 1.77 -8.31
N ASP A 44 -6.23 1.51 -8.76
CA ASP A 44 -7.24 0.87 -7.95
C ASP A 44 -7.00 -0.64 -7.94
N LEU A 45 -6.84 -1.22 -6.76
CA LEU A 45 -6.71 -2.66 -6.59
C LEU A 45 -8.02 -3.37 -6.99
N LEU A 46 -7.92 -4.58 -7.48
CA LEU A 46 -9.09 -5.43 -7.73
C LEU A 46 -9.98 -5.48 -6.47
N GLY A 47 -11.28 -5.30 -6.64
CA GLY A 47 -12.24 -5.19 -5.54
C GLY A 47 -12.46 -3.76 -5.01
N HIS A 48 -11.77 -2.75 -5.55
CA HIS A 48 -11.78 -1.38 -5.04
C HIS A 48 -12.02 -0.34 -6.13
N GLY A 49 -12.39 0.87 -5.73
CA GLY A 49 -12.49 2.03 -6.59
C GLY A 49 -13.23 1.75 -7.91
N THR A 50 -12.59 2.04 -9.03
CA THR A 50 -13.11 1.80 -10.38
C THR A 50 -12.74 0.43 -10.95
N ALA A 51 -11.87 -0.34 -10.27
CA ALA A 51 -11.49 -1.68 -10.70
C ALA A 51 -12.66 -2.69 -10.60
N PRO A 52 -12.60 -3.82 -11.33
CA PRO A 52 -13.59 -4.89 -11.19
C PRO A 52 -13.68 -5.39 -9.74
N LYS A 53 -14.90 -5.78 -9.31
CA LYS A 53 -15.21 -6.18 -7.93
C LYS A 53 -15.76 -7.62 -7.89
N PRO A 54 -14.96 -8.67 -8.18
CA PRO A 54 -15.42 -10.05 -8.10
C PRO A 54 -15.73 -10.47 -6.66
N HIS A 55 -16.74 -11.34 -6.49
CA HIS A 55 -17.12 -11.87 -5.18
C HIS A 55 -16.55 -13.29 -4.93
N ASP A 56 -15.73 -13.79 -5.85
CA ASP A 56 -15.05 -15.07 -5.73
C ASP A 56 -13.64 -14.84 -5.12
N PRO A 57 -13.29 -15.44 -3.97
CA PRO A 57 -11.97 -15.33 -3.37
C PRO A 57 -10.83 -15.75 -4.31
N GLU A 58 -11.04 -16.72 -5.18
CA GLU A 58 -10.02 -17.20 -6.14
C GLU A 58 -9.60 -16.12 -7.15
N ALA A 59 -10.49 -15.18 -7.46
CA ALA A 59 -10.16 -14.04 -8.33
C ALA A 59 -9.05 -13.13 -7.76
N TYR A 60 -8.81 -13.20 -6.45
CA TYR A 60 -7.80 -12.39 -5.76
C TYR A 60 -6.50 -13.15 -5.46
N ALA A 61 -6.38 -14.41 -5.91
CA ALA A 61 -5.19 -15.24 -5.65
C ALA A 61 -3.90 -14.59 -6.17
N ALA A 62 -3.97 -13.90 -7.30
CA ALA A 62 -2.87 -13.18 -7.92
C ALA A 62 -3.15 -11.67 -7.97
N LEU A 63 -3.48 -11.05 -6.83
CA LEU A 63 -3.80 -9.62 -6.74
C LEU A 63 -2.68 -8.73 -7.31
N HIS A 64 -1.42 -9.10 -7.10
CA HIS A 64 -0.25 -8.40 -7.61
C HIS A 64 -0.18 -8.39 -9.15
N GLN A 65 -0.72 -9.41 -9.85
CA GLN A 65 -0.74 -9.43 -11.31
C GLN A 65 -1.58 -8.29 -11.88
N HIS A 66 -2.71 -7.96 -11.22
CA HIS A 66 -3.53 -6.81 -11.61
C HIS A 66 -2.74 -5.49 -11.57
N VAL A 67 -1.83 -5.34 -10.60
CA VAL A 67 -0.94 -4.17 -10.50
C VAL A 67 0.13 -4.23 -11.58
N LEU A 68 0.81 -5.37 -11.76
CA LEU A 68 1.84 -5.55 -12.78
C LEU A 68 1.33 -5.26 -14.21
N ASP A 69 0.11 -5.69 -14.52
CA ASP A 69 -0.54 -5.46 -15.82
C ASP A 69 -0.87 -3.96 -16.06
N ALA A 70 -1.07 -3.20 -14.98
CA ALA A 70 -1.35 -1.77 -15.05
C ALA A 70 -0.08 -0.89 -15.08
N LEU A 71 1.11 -1.46 -14.77
CA LEU A 71 2.35 -0.69 -14.82
C LEU A 71 2.73 -0.34 -16.26
N PRO A 72 3.35 0.85 -16.50
CA PRO A 72 3.99 1.16 -17.76
C PRO A 72 5.19 0.23 -18.00
N ASP A 73 5.65 0.11 -19.24
CA ASP A 73 6.78 -0.77 -19.59
C ASP A 73 8.10 -0.36 -18.94
N GLU A 74 8.30 0.93 -18.73
CA GLU A 74 9.48 1.50 -18.08
C GLU A 74 9.46 1.24 -16.56
N PRO A 75 10.64 1.05 -15.92
CA PRO A 75 10.70 0.93 -14.47
C PRO A 75 10.13 2.15 -13.75
N VAL A 76 9.34 1.93 -12.72
CA VAL A 76 8.66 2.97 -11.96
C VAL A 76 9.26 3.19 -10.57
N ASP A 77 9.02 4.36 -9.98
CA ASP A 77 9.04 4.53 -8.54
C ASP A 77 7.62 4.22 -8.02
N ALA A 78 7.48 3.44 -6.96
CA ALA A 78 6.16 3.07 -6.48
C ALA A 78 6.01 3.32 -4.98
N ILE A 79 4.82 3.81 -4.59
CA ILE A 79 4.45 4.09 -3.20
C ILE A 79 3.19 3.29 -2.88
N GLY A 80 3.26 2.44 -1.86
CA GLY A 80 2.15 1.63 -1.42
C GLY A 80 1.77 1.87 0.03
N PHE A 81 0.48 1.76 0.32
CA PHE A 81 -0.04 1.81 1.67
C PHE A 81 -0.72 0.48 2.05
N SER A 82 -0.34 -0.10 3.19
CA SER A 82 -1.00 -1.29 3.78
C SER A 82 -1.10 -2.46 2.77
N LEU A 83 -2.30 -2.83 2.36
CA LEU A 83 -2.53 -3.83 1.31
C LEU A 83 -1.77 -3.50 0.02
N GLY A 84 -1.74 -2.22 -0.38
CA GLY A 84 -0.99 -1.77 -1.56
C GLY A 84 0.52 -1.94 -1.40
N ALA A 85 1.08 -1.68 -0.21
CA ALA A 85 2.49 -1.91 0.08
C ALA A 85 2.84 -3.40 0.01
N ARG A 86 2.00 -4.28 0.59
CA ARG A 86 2.13 -5.73 0.47
C ARG A 86 2.09 -6.16 -1.00
N THR A 87 1.11 -5.67 -1.76
CA THR A 87 0.94 -6.02 -3.17
C THR A 87 2.14 -5.58 -4.01
N LEU A 88 2.72 -4.39 -3.73
CA LEU A 88 3.94 -3.94 -4.40
C LEU A 88 5.16 -4.82 -4.06
N LEU A 89 5.27 -5.34 -2.84
CA LEU A 89 6.31 -6.33 -2.51
C LEU A 89 6.12 -7.63 -3.30
N GLU A 90 4.88 -8.14 -3.40
CA GLU A 90 4.56 -9.30 -4.22
C GLU A 90 4.91 -9.06 -5.70
N CYS A 91 4.61 -7.86 -6.24
CA CYS A 91 5.05 -7.45 -7.58
C CYS A 91 6.59 -7.41 -7.73
N ALA A 92 7.28 -6.87 -6.73
CA ALA A 92 8.74 -6.76 -6.77
C ALA A 92 9.47 -8.10 -6.59
N ILE A 93 8.86 -9.06 -5.90
CA ILE A 93 9.35 -10.44 -5.83
C ILE A 93 9.26 -11.10 -7.22
N GLU A 94 8.15 -10.94 -7.93
CA GLU A 94 7.94 -11.56 -9.23
C GLU A 94 8.71 -10.84 -10.34
N ALA A 95 8.71 -9.51 -10.35
CA ALA A 95 9.27 -8.69 -11.42
C ALA A 95 10.11 -7.51 -10.88
N PRO A 96 11.25 -7.77 -10.19
CA PRO A 96 12.03 -6.72 -9.54
C PRO A 96 12.51 -5.63 -10.50
N HIS A 97 12.76 -5.97 -11.76
CA HIS A 97 13.21 -5.05 -12.80
C HIS A 97 12.17 -3.97 -13.19
N ARG A 98 10.90 -4.13 -12.78
CA ARG A 98 9.83 -3.15 -13.01
C ARG A 98 9.87 -1.96 -12.04
N PHE A 99 10.70 -2.05 -11.01
CA PHE A 99 10.78 -1.05 -9.94
C PHE A 99 12.18 -0.47 -9.83
N ALA A 100 12.26 0.85 -9.80
CA ALA A 100 13.50 1.56 -9.54
C ALA A 100 13.65 1.92 -8.07
N ARG A 101 12.55 2.26 -7.40
CA ARG A 101 12.47 2.54 -5.95
C ARG A 101 11.10 2.13 -5.43
N LEU A 102 11.04 1.71 -4.16
CA LEU A 102 9.79 1.41 -3.46
C LEU A 102 9.67 2.23 -2.19
N VAL A 103 8.48 2.75 -1.93
CA VAL A 103 8.09 3.28 -0.62
C VAL A 103 6.95 2.42 -0.08
N LEU A 104 7.18 1.80 1.07
CA LEU A 104 6.25 0.90 1.73
C LEU A 104 5.77 1.56 3.01
N THR A 105 4.47 1.84 3.09
CA THR A 105 3.88 2.51 4.25
C THR A 105 2.82 1.64 4.92
N GLY A 106 2.74 1.67 6.26
CA GLY A 106 1.76 0.92 7.01
C GLY A 106 1.93 -0.60 6.94
N VAL A 107 3.16 -1.09 6.84
CA VAL A 107 3.53 -2.51 6.86
C VAL A 107 4.81 -2.72 7.67
N GLY A 108 4.91 -3.88 8.31
CA GLY A 108 6.03 -4.29 9.13
C GLY A 108 5.99 -5.79 9.42
N ALA A 109 6.12 -6.17 10.69
CA ALA A 109 6.07 -7.57 11.15
C ALA A 109 4.81 -8.31 10.71
N ASN A 110 3.68 -7.61 10.60
CA ASN A 110 2.39 -8.17 10.17
C ASN A 110 2.43 -8.87 8.80
N LEU A 111 3.43 -8.60 7.96
CA LEU A 111 3.60 -9.28 6.66
C LEU A 111 4.01 -10.77 6.82
N PHE A 112 4.66 -11.10 7.93
CA PHE A 112 5.25 -12.41 8.21
C PHE A 112 4.45 -13.21 9.26
N GLU A 113 3.43 -12.59 9.86
CA GLU A 113 2.57 -13.19 10.87
C GLU A 113 1.33 -13.84 10.25
N GLU A 114 0.66 -14.70 11.01
CA GLU A 114 -0.64 -15.23 10.62
C GLU A 114 -1.66 -14.09 10.58
N ARG A 115 -2.61 -14.20 9.64
CA ARG A 115 -3.61 -13.15 9.38
C ARG A 115 -4.72 -13.15 10.44
N GLU A 116 -4.37 -13.05 11.72
CA GLU A 116 -5.34 -13.05 12.82
C GLU A 116 -6.36 -11.90 12.70
N ASP A 117 -5.93 -10.74 12.22
CA ASP A 117 -6.82 -9.58 12.03
C ASP A 117 -7.82 -9.75 10.88
N HIS A 118 -7.60 -10.67 9.92
CA HIS A 118 -8.51 -10.83 8.79
C HIS A 118 -9.92 -11.22 9.21
N HIS A 119 -10.06 -12.11 10.22
CA HIS A 119 -11.39 -12.46 10.74
C HIS A 119 -12.06 -11.24 11.39
N ARG A 120 -11.34 -10.48 12.22
CA ARG A 120 -11.83 -9.26 12.86
C ARG A 120 -12.23 -8.19 11.85
N ILE A 121 -11.44 -8.02 10.78
CA ILE A 121 -11.76 -7.11 9.68
C ILE A 121 -13.01 -7.60 8.93
N ALA A 122 -13.12 -8.89 8.63
CA ALA A 122 -14.26 -9.46 7.94
C ALA A 122 -15.57 -9.29 8.74
N GLU A 123 -15.53 -9.49 10.08
CA GLU A 123 -16.67 -9.24 10.96
C GLU A 123 -17.06 -7.75 11.00
N ALA A 124 -16.07 -6.85 10.99
CA ALA A 124 -16.31 -5.42 10.92
C ALA A 124 -16.98 -5.00 9.61
N ILE A 125 -16.49 -5.52 8.48
CA ILE A 125 -17.09 -5.31 7.15
C ILE A 125 -18.52 -5.87 7.08
N ALA A 126 -18.79 -7.00 7.76
CA ALA A 126 -20.12 -7.58 7.84
C ALA A 126 -21.08 -6.81 8.79
N GLY A 127 -20.60 -5.81 9.51
CA GLY A 127 -21.38 -5.04 10.49
C GLY A 127 -21.62 -5.77 11.82
N ASN A 128 -20.87 -6.83 12.10
CA ASN A 128 -21.00 -7.65 13.31
C ASN A 128 -20.02 -7.25 14.43
N ALA A 129 -19.19 -6.25 14.22
CA ALA A 129 -18.16 -5.85 15.16
C ALA A 129 -18.67 -4.83 16.20
N ASP A 130 -17.92 -4.70 17.30
CA ASP A 130 -18.20 -3.72 18.36
C ASP A 130 -18.03 -2.28 17.79
N PRO A 131 -19.10 -1.47 17.74
CA PRO A 131 -19.04 -0.11 17.22
C PRO A 131 -18.24 0.84 18.11
N THR A 132 -17.88 0.44 19.33
CA THR A 132 -17.03 1.24 20.24
C THR A 132 -15.55 1.03 20.01
N ASP A 133 -15.17 -0.04 19.31
CA ASP A 133 -13.78 -0.32 18.93
C ASP A 133 -13.36 0.51 17.70
N PRO A 134 -12.38 1.42 17.81
CA PRO A 134 -11.96 2.28 16.70
C PRO A 134 -11.47 1.53 15.47
N PHE A 135 -10.76 0.41 15.65
CA PHE A 135 -10.29 -0.44 14.57
C PHE A 135 -11.46 -1.02 13.78
N SER A 136 -12.39 -1.67 14.46
CA SER A 136 -13.57 -2.28 13.84
C SER A 136 -14.45 -1.24 13.15
N ARG A 137 -14.64 -0.07 13.78
CA ARG A 137 -15.42 1.03 13.22
C ARG A 137 -14.85 1.52 11.88
N TYR A 138 -13.51 1.65 11.79
CA TYR A 138 -12.87 2.05 10.54
C TYR A 138 -13.26 1.12 9.37
N PHE A 139 -13.16 -0.21 9.56
CA PHE A 139 -13.51 -1.17 8.51
C PHE A 139 -15.02 -1.26 8.24
N THR A 140 -15.86 -1.01 9.25
CA THR A 140 -17.31 -0.89 9.06
C THR A 140 -17.62 0.33 8.19
N ASP A 141 -17.00 1.48 8.46
CA ASP A 141 -17.20 2.71 7.68
C ASP A 141 -16.72 2.54 6.23
N LEU A 142 -15.59 1.86 6.01
CA LEU A 142 -15.10 1.53 4.66
C LEU A 142 -16.10 0.68 3.87
N ALA A 143 -16.72 -0.30 4.52
CA ALA A 143 -17.71 -1.18 3.87
C ALA A 143 -19.03 -0.44 3.53
N GLN A 144 -19.32 0.67 4.22
CA GLN A 144 -20.50 1.51 3.97
C GLN A 144 -20.24 2.61 2.93
N ASN A 145 -19.01 2.70 2.41
CA ASN A 145 -18.71 3.65 1.33
C ASN A 145 -19.60 3.35 0.12
N PRO A 146 -20.35 4.35 -0.42
CA PRO A 146 -21.23 4.16 -1.58
C PRO A 146 -20.52 3.59 -2.81
N ASP A 147 -19.23 3.86 -2.97
CA ASP A 147 -18.40 3.34 -4.07
C ASP A 147 -17.70 2.01 -3.72
N GLY A 148 -17.87 1.53 -2.47
CA GLY A 148 -17.37 0.27 -1.96
C GLY A 148 -18.23 -0.93 -2.36
N ASP A 149 -17.68 -2.13 -2.16
CA ASP A 149 -18.38 -3.40 -2.32
C ASP A 149 -17.95 -4.33 -1.17
N ALA A 150 -18.79 -4.45 -0.15
CA ALA A 150 -18.49 -5.24 1.04
C ALA A 150 -18.29 -6.73 0.71
N ASP A 151 -19.00 -7.28 -0.29
CA ASP A 151 -18.84 -8.68 -0.69
C ASP A 151 -17.51 -8.90 -1.41
N ALA A 152 -17.07 -7.96 -2.24
CA ALA A 152 -15.77 -7.99 -2.88
C ALA A 152 -14.64 -7.89 -1.83
N LEU A 153 -14.77 -6.99 -0.84
CA LEU A 153 -13.77 -6.87 0.24
C LEU A 153 -13.68 -8.14 1.08
N ARG A 154 -14.83 -8.79 1.37
CA ARG A 154 -14.83 -10.07 2.08
C ARG A 154 -14.20 -11.18 1.27
N ALA A 155 -14.48 -11.27 -0.03
CA ALA A 155 -13.85 -12.23 -0.93
C ALA A 155 -12.33 -12.03 -0.99
N LEU A 156 -11.87 -10.79 -1.06
CA LEU A 156 -10.44 -10.45 -1.02
C LEU A 156 -9.78 -10.89 0.30
N LEU A 157 -10.42 -10.70 1.45
CA LEU A 157 -9.89 -11.15 2.73
C LEU A 157 -9.81 -12.68 2.85
N GLN A 158 -10.68 -13.39 2.14
CA GLN A 158 -10.72 -14.87 2.10
C GLN A 158 -9.84 -15.45 0.98
N ARG A 159 -9.16 -14.59 0.19
CA ARG A 159 -8.33 -15.05 -0.92
C ARG A 159 -7.30 -16.09 -0.46
N PRO A 160 -7.01 -17.08 -1.31
CA PRO A 160 -5.89 -17.97 -1.08
C PRO A 160 -4.57 -17.15 -1.08
N GLY A 161 -3.60 -17.65 -0.37
CA GLY A 161 -2.28 -17.06 -0.29
C GLY A 161 -1.69 -17.19 1.11
N GLU A 162 -0.40 -17.39 1.13
CA GLU A 162 0.37 -17.53 2.35
C GLU A 162 0.91 -16.16 2.81
N ARG A 163 1.39 -16.12 4.06
CA ARG A 163 2.23 -15.02 4.52
C ARG A 163 3.48 -14.91 3.65
N LEU A 164 4.05 -13.72 3.56
CA LEU A 164 5.33 -13.56 2.89
C LEU A 164 6.42 -14.32 3.67
N ASP A 165 7.26 -15.04 2.94
CA ASP A 165 8.49 -15.60 3.50
C ASP A 165 9.57 -14.51 3.41
N PRO A 166 10.24 -14.13 4.52
CA PRO A 166 11.35 -13.18 4.50
C PRO A 166 12.42 -13.50 3.44
N ALA A 167 12.69 -14.79 3.20
CA ALA A 167 13.66 -15.22 2.20
C ALA A 167 13.26 -14.84 0.75
N GLN A 168 11.98 -14.65 0.46
CA GLN A 168 11.55 -14.20 -0.87
C GLN A 168 11.95 -12.73 -1.16
N LEU A 169 12.24 -11.94 -0.12
CA LEU A 169 12.61 -10.53 -0.25
C LEU A 169 14.05 -10.31 -0.71
N ASP A 170 14.91 -11.34 -0.74
CA ASP A 170 16.30 -11.24 -1.20
C ASP A 170 16.43 -10.71 -2.65
N VAL A 171 15.40 -10.91 -3.48
CA VAL A 171 15.37 -10.41 -4.87
C VAL A 171 14.98 -8.94 -4.99
N VAL A 172 14.43 -8.33 -3.92
CA VAL A 172 14.00 -6.93 -3.86
C VAL A 172 15.23 -6.04 -3.61
N SER A 173 16.06 -5.89 -4.64
CA SER A 173 17.39 -5.25 -4.52
C SER A 173 17.40 -3.74 -4.77
N MET A 174 16.29 -3.18 -5.32
CA MET A 174 16.15 -1.73 -5.49
C MET A 174 16.10 -1.02 -4.13
N PRO A 175 16.40 0.28 -4.05
CA PRO A 175 16.21 1.05 -2.82
C PRO A 175 14.76 1.01 -2.32
N VAL A 176 14.57 0.71 -1.04
CA VAL A 176 13.26 0.65 -0.38
C VAL A 176 13.25 1.60 0.82
N LEU A 177 12.23 2.45 0.90
CA LEU A 177 11.92 3.23 2.09
C LEU A 177 10.72 2.61 2.82
N VAL A 178 10.91 2.22 4.07
CA VAL A 178 9.82 1.75 4.95
C VAL A 178 9.42 2.92 5.86
N LEU A 179 8.14 3.30 5.82
CA LEU A 179 7.54 4.32 6.67
C LEU A 179 6.46 3.69 7.54
N LEU A 180 6.64 3.73 8.86
CA LEU A 180 5.69 3.14 9.79
C LEU A 180 5.46 4.07 10.99
N GLY A 181 4.19 4.22 11.37
CA GLY A 181 3.79 5.00 12.54
C GLY A 181 4.21 4.36 13.85
N ASP A 182 4.58 5.17 14.85
CA ASP A 182 4.91 4.73 16.20
C ASP A 182 3.70 4.12 16.95
N ALA A 183 2.49 4.36 16.46
CA ALA A 183 1.24 3.78 16.95
C ALA A 183 0.55 2.85 15.93
N ASP A 184 1.25 2.43 14.87
CA ASP A 184 0.71 1.55 13.84
C ASP A 184 0.72 0.08 14.31
N PHE A 185 -0.42 -0.59 14.20
CA PHE A 185 -0.57 -2.00 14.58
C PHE A 185 0.21 -2.98 13.68
N ALA A 186 0.66 -2.54 12.50
CA ALA A 186 1.44 -3.36 11.57
C ALA A 186 2.89 -3.59 12.04
N GLY A 187 3.34 -2.84 13.07
CA GLY A 187 4.71 -2.90 13.58
C GLY A 187 5.04 -4.14 14.42
N PRO A 188 6.32 -4.29 14.77
CA PRO A 188 7.44 -3.38 14.47
C PRO A 188 7.92 -3.45 13.01
N ALA A 189 8.72 -2.45 12.57
CA ALA A 189 9.28 -2.41 11.22
C ALA A 189 10.51 -3.31 11.04
N ASP A 190 11.22 -3.62 12.14
CA ASP A 190 12.52 -4.29 12.12
C ASP A 190 12.55 -5.58 11.28
N PRO A 191 11.58 -6.54 11.42
CA PRO A 191 11.63 -7.77 10.63
C PRO A 191 11.58 -7.53 9.12
N LEU A 192 10.83 -6.51 8.66
CA LEU A 192 10.76 -6.15 7.25
C LEU A 192 12.06 -5.49 6.78
N VAL A 193 12.59 -4.58 7.58
CA VAL A 193 13.84 -3.86 7.25
C VAL A 193 15.02 -4.82 7.17
N GLU A 194 15.09 -5.78 8.10
CA GLU A 194 16.16 -6.81 8.13
C GLU A 194 16.06 -7.79 6.96
N ALA A 195 14.86 -8.08 6.47
CA ALA A 195 14.64 -9.00 5.35
C ALA A 195 14.93 -8.36 3.98
N LEU A 196 14.94 -7.05 3.87
CA LEU A 196 15.14 -6.32 2.62
C LEU A 196 16.62 -5.95 2.43
N PRO A 197 17.26 -6.30 1.28
CA PRO A 197 18.69 -6.04 1.06
C PRO A 197 19.10 -4.57 1.07
N ASN A 198 18.18 -3.66 0.70
CA ASN A 198 18.49 -2.23 0.52
C ASN A 198 17.38 -1.35 1.10
N ALA A 199 17.03 -1.56 2.36
CA ALA A 199 15.98 -0.81 3.04
C ALA A 199 16.53 0.32 3.91
N THR A 200 15.76 1.40 3.96
CA THR A 200 15.88 2.48 4.94
C THR A 200 14.56 2.61 5.69
N PHE A 201 14.61 2.76 7.02
CA PHE A 201 13.43 2.96 7.85
C PHE A 201 13.35 4.40 8.36
N ARG A 202 12.12 4.93 8.40
CA ARG A 202 11.77 6.18 9.08
C ARG A 202 10.50 5.99 9.89
N GLU A 203 10.57 6.30 11.16
CA GLU A 203 9.41 6.27 12.06
C GLU A 203 8.57 7.54 11.89
N LEU A 204 7.26 7.38 11.72
CA LEU A 204 6.30 8.48 11.70
C LEU A 204 5.77 8.71 13.13
N ARG A 205 6.07 9.88 13.67
CA ARG A 205 5.74 10.20 15.07
C ARG A 205 4.27 10.54 15.26
N ARG A 206 3.67 10.00 16.33
CA ARG A 206 2.25 10.20 16.65
C ARG A 206 1.34 9.87 15.48
N CYS A 207 1.65 8.79 14.80
CA CYS A 207 0.97 8.35 13.61
C CYS A 207 0.50 6.91 13.79
N ASP A 208 -0.79 6.69 13.66
CA ASP A 208 -1.38 5.35 13.58
C ASP A 208 -1.51 4.91 12.11
N HIS A 209 -1.98 3.69 11.91
CA HIS A 209 -2.17 3.11 10.59
C HIS A 209 -3.02 4.00 9.68
N PHE A 210 -4.15 4.47 10.19
CA PHE A 210 -5.16 5.19 9.42
C PHE A 210 -4.79 6.63 9.10
N ALA A 211 -3.92 7.23 9.91
CA ALA A 211 -3.38 8.55 9.69
C ALA A 211 -2.25 8.58 8.65
N THR A 212 -1.59 7.44 8.39
CA THR A 212 -0.39 7.34 7.56
C THR A 212 -0.52 8.05 6.20
N PRO A 213 -1.55 7.83 5.36
CA PRO A 213 -1.64 8.49 4.04
C PRO A 213 -1.88 10.01 4.11
N ARG A 214 -2.28 10.53 5.29
CA ARG A 214 -2.55 11.95 5.52
C ARG A 214 -1.47 12.64 6.34
N SER A 215 -0.48 11.88 6.81
CA SER A 215 0.64 12.39 7.58
C SER A 215 1.57 13.22 6.70
N MET A 216 1.74 14.50 7.03
CA MET A 216 2.69 15.37 6.32
C MET A 216 4.11 14.80 6.36
N GLN A 217 4.52 14.22 7.51
CA GLN A 217 5.82 13.57 7.61
C GLN A 217 5.93 12.39 6.62
N CYS A 218 4.87 11.59 6.45
CA CYS A 218 4.86 10.49 5.48
C CYS A 218 4.98 11.02 4.05
N ILE A 219 4.23 12.06 3.71
CA ILE A 219 4.26 12.70 2.39
C ILE A 219 5.66 13.23 2.10
N ASP A 220 6.22 14.02 2.99
CA ASP A 220 7.53 14.65 2.82
C ASP A 220 8.66 13.61 2.62
N GLU A 221 8.73 12.59 3.49
CA GLU A 221 9.75 11.54 3.42
C GLU A 221 9.60 10.70 2.13
N ALA A 222 8.37 10.33 1.77
CA ALA A 222 8.12 9.54 0.57
C ALA A 222 8.46 10.32 -0.71
N LEU A 223 7.99 11.56 -0.83
CA LEU A 223 8.24 12.39 -2.00
C LEU A 223 9.72 12.75 -2.14
N ALA A 224 10.41 13.03 -1.03
CA ALA A 224 11.86 13.24 -1.05
C ALA A 224 12.62 12.00 -1.53
N PHE A 225 12.20 10.79 -1.10
CA PHE A 225 12.85 9.55 -1.49
C PHE A 225 12.70 9.22 -2.99
N VAL A 226 11.56 9.57 -3.61
CA VAL A 226 11.34 9.35 -5.03
C VAL A 226 11.69 10.56 -5.91
N ASP A 227 12.38 11.59 -5.39
CA ASP A 227 12.71 12.85 -6.07
C ASP A 227 11.47 13.55 -6.67
N ALA A 228 10.37 13.56 -5.92
CA ALA A 228 9.12 14.24 -6.27
C ALA A 228 8.69 15.26 -5.19
N ALA A 229 9.62 15.72 -4.36
CA ALA A 229 9.35 16.80 -3.40
C ALA A 229 9.14 18.13 -4.17
N PRO A 230 8.06 18.89 -3.89
CA PRO A 230 7.90 20.22 -4.46
C PRO A 230 9.01 21.14 -3.96
N PHE A 231 9.43 22.09 -4.80
CA PHE A 231 10.50 23.06 -4.53
C PHE A 231 10.07 24.09 -3.50
#